data_07497042ab891a17f1c8b25364666d41
#
_entry.id   07497042ab891a17f1c8b25364666d41
#
_cell.length_a   1.000
_cell.length_b   1.000
_cell.length_c   1.000
_cell.angle_alpha   90.00
_cell.angle_beta   90.00
_cell.angle_gamma   90.00
#
_symmetry.space_group_name_H-M   'P 1'
#
loop_
_entity.id
_entity.type
_entity.pdbx_description
1 polymer ?
#
loop_
_entity_poly.entity_id
_entity_poly.type
_entity_poly.pdbx_seq_one_letter_code
_entity_poly.pdbx_strand_id
1 'polypeptide(L)'
;MDKLKIIQASWLVLTLFLLSSCFGGKTASLSGRGGEVVGVRGKAFTEPTPYGMVRVDRGYLKMGIENQDTLWGTEAPVKDISVDGFWMDETEITNSEYKQFVYYVRDSILRVRLADPAYGGDESYMITEDEEGNPVEPRVNWKKQLPRKPNEDEQRAIESLYITNPVTGEKQIDWRQLNYRYEIYDYTAAALRRNRFRPQERNLNTDIAIDPEEQVMISKDTAYIDDEGRVITETINRPLSSEWDFLNTYIVNVYPDTTCWVNDFPNSDNETYLRSYFSNPAYNDYPVVGVTWEQANAFCAWRTDYLLKGLGPEARYVQRYRLPTEAEWEYAARGKEQNEFPWDNIDVKNGNGCFYANFKPDRGNYTKDGNLISSR
;
A
#
# COMPACT_ATOMS: atom_id res chain seq x y z
N MET A 1 -0.23 83.45 2.52
CA MET A 1 -0.87 82.26 3.15
C MET A 1 -0.42 80.91 2.57
N ASP A 2 0.24 80.91 1.40
CA ASP A 2 0.50 79.61 0.70
C ASP A 2 1.83 78.91 1.08
N LYS A 3 2.83 79.68 1.50
CA LYS A 3 4.12 79.08 1.91
C LYS A 3 4.02 78.22 3.21
N LEU A 4 3.13 78.59 4.14
CA LEU A 4 2.96 77.88 5.38
C LEU A 4 2.22 76.53 5.18
N LYS A 5 1.31 76.48 4.21
CA LYS A 5 0.60 75.26 3.83
C LYS A 5 1.52 74.23 3.11
N ILE A 6 2.47 74.73 2.30
CA ILE A 6 3.45 73.88 1.60
C ILE A 6 4.41 73.25 2.62
N ILE A 7 4.89 74.07 3.59
CA ILE A 7 5.76 73.54 4.66
C ILE A 7 5.06 72.52 5.52
N GLN A 8 3.79 72.74 5.87
CA GLN A 8 2.98 71.78 6.64
C GLN A 8 2.71 70.51 5.84
N ALA A 9 2.45 70.60 4.53
CA ALA A 9 2.28 69.40 3.68
C ALA A 9 3.59 68.60 3.51
N SER A 10 4.74 69.29 3.39
CA SER A 10 6.04 68.62 3.32
C SER A 10 6.40 67.89 4.63
N TRP A 11 6.06 68.46 5.79
CA TRP A 11 6.26 67.78 7.07
C TRP A 11 5.34 66.58 7.25
N LEU A 12 4.11 66.63 6.75
CA LEU A 12 3.15 65.53 6.82
C LEU A 12 3.57 64.37 5.91
N VAL A 13 4.12 64.67 4.73
CA VAL A 13 4.66 63.64 3.83
C VAL A 13 5.94 63.03 4.41
N LEU A 14 6.82 63.84 5.04
CA LEU A 14 8.04 63.33 5.67
C LEU A 14 7.73 62.44 6.88
N THR A 15 6.71 62.78 7.69
CA THR A 15 6.26 61.95 8.81
C THR A 15 5.58 60.67 8.34
N LEU A 16 4.84 60.65 7.23
CA LEU A 16 4.29 59.48 6.61
C LEU A 16 5.40 58.51 6.11
N PHE A 17 6.47 59.06 5.52
CA PHE A 17 7.62 58.25 5.08
C PHE A 17 8.40 57.68 6.25
N LEU A 18 8.50 58.37 7.37
CA LEU A 18 9.15 57.85 8.59
C LEU A 18 8.30 56.77 9.29
N LEU A 19 6.99 56.80 9.15
CA LEU A 19 6.09 55.78 9.71
C LEU A 19 6.00 54.54 8.83
N SER A 20 6.24 54.62 7.53
CA SER A 20 6.27 53.47 6.62
C SER A 20 7.56 52.65 6.76
N SER A 21 8.63 53.15 7.34
CA SER A 21 9.86 52.39 7.59
C SER A 21 9.74 51.45 8.81
N CYS A 22 8.68 51.56 9.61
CA CYS A 22 8.40 50.65 10.72
C CYS A 22 7.56 49.42 10.35
N PHE A 23 7.09 49.31 9.10
CA PHE A 23 6.48 48.10 8.55
C PHE A 23 7.46 47.25 7.73
N GLY A 24 8.76 47.43 7.97
CA GLY A 24 9.77 46.48 7.53
C GLY A 24 9.51 45.15 8.19
N GLY A 25 9.34 44.12 7.37
CA GLY A 25 9.12 42.77 7.84
C GLY A 25 10.10 42.45 8.98
N LYS A 26 9.63 41.84 10.04
CA LYS A 26 10.46 41.32 11.13
C LYS A 26 11.49 40.38 10.54
N THR A 27 12.62 40.94 10.07
CA THR A 27 13.83 40.14 9.96
C THR A 27 14.01 39.45 11.27
N ALA A 28 14.12 38.14 11.24
CA ALA A 28 14.36 37.35 12.43
C ALA A 28 15.53 37.97 13.19
N SER A 29 15.23 38.70 14.25
CA SER A 29 16.23 39.34 15.08
C SER A 29 17.03 38.25 15.72
N LEU A 30 18.27 38.11 15.28
CA LEU A 30 19.31 37.26 15.89
C LEU A 30 19.58 37.60 17.37
N SER A 31 18.96 38.67 17.89
CA SER A 31 19.28 39.27 19.19
C SER A 31 18.63 38.64 20.42
N GLY A 32 18.11 37.45 20.34
CA GLY A 32 17.39 36.88 21.49
C GLY A 32 17.82 35.51 21.98
N ARG A 33 18.67 34.76 21.25
CA ARG A 33 18.96 33.36 21.53
C ARG A 33 20.42 32.93 21.39
N GLY A 34 21.36 33.80 21.78
CA GLY A 34 22.76 33.37 21.93
C GLY A 34 23.44 32.84 20.66
N GLY A 35 23.04 33.31 19.46
CA GLY A 35 23.65 32.89 18.20
C GLY A 35 23.04 31.63 17.57
N GLU A 36 21.99 31.08 18.13
CA GLU A 36 21.29 29.93 17.52
C GLU A 36 20.54 30.29 16.24
N VAL A 37 20.57 29.41 15.26
CA VAL A 37 19.76 29.51 14.04
C VAL A 37 18.31 29.24 14.39
N VAL A 38 17.47 30.26 14.23
CA VAL A 38 16.04 30.14 14.50
C VAL A 38 15.33 29.73 13.21
N GLY A 39 14.61 28.59 13.25
CA GLY A 39 13.81 28.11 12.12
C GLY A 39 12.63 29.04 11.78
N VAL A 40 11.99 28.79 10.66
CA VAL A 40 10.81 29.53 10.20
C VAL A 40 9.67 29.33 11.20
N ARG A 41 9.03 30.44 11.60
CA ARG A 41 7.81 30.41 12.42
C ARG A 41 6.65 29.91 11.54
N GLY A 42 6.15 28.72 11.82
CA GLY A 42 4.98 28.13 11.16
C GLY A 42 4.30 27.14 12.09
N LYS A 43 3.16 26.63 11.66
CA LYS A 43 2.57 25.46 12.32
C LYS A 43 3.50 24.26 12.05
N ALA A 44 3.89 23.55 13.10
CA ALA A 44 4.57 22.28 12.91
C ALA A 44 3.69 21.38 12.03
N PHE A 45 4.30 20.78 11.02
CA PHE A 45 3.61 19.74 10.25
C PHE A 45 3.38 18.56 11.18
N THR A 46 2.14 18.15 11.31
CA THR A 46 1.77 16.92 12.00
C THR A 46 1.31 15.95 10.93
N GLU A 47 2.02 14.84 10.81
CA GLU A 47 1.63 13.77 9.90
C GLU A 47 0.26 13.23 10.31
N PRO A 48 -0.73 13.17 9.39
CA PRO A 48 -2.03 12.60 9.72
C PRO A 48 -1.85 11.10 10.00
N THR A 49 -2.42 10.63 11.11
CA THR A 49 -2.41 9.21 11.47
C THR A 49 -3.24 8.41 10.45
N PRO A 50 -2.67 7.46 9.74
CA PRO A 50 -3.44 6.59 8.86
C PRO A 50 -4.47 5.79 9.67
N TYR A 51 -5.65 5.59 9.11
CA TYR A 51 -6.73 4.87 9.80
C TYR A 51 -6.33 3.40 10.06
N GLY A 52 -6.53 2.95 11.31
CA GLY A 52 -6.20 1.59 11.74
C GLY A 52 -4.72 1.30 11.95
N MET A 53 -3.86 2.34 11.89
CA MET A 53 -2.42 2.18 12.09
C MET A 53 -1.94 2.79 13.39
N VAL A 54 -0.90 2.19 13.94
CA VAL A 54 -0.13 2.68 15.08
C VAL A 54 1.25 3.11 14.62
N ARG A 55 1.79 4.11 15.30
CA ARG A 55 3.15 4.55 15.03
C ARG A 55 4.15 3.71 15.80
N VAL A 56 5.08 3.13 15.09
CA VAL A 56 6.28 2.50 15.63
C VAL A 56 7.41 3.53 15.57
N ASP A 57 7.93 3.93 16.74
CA ASP A 57 8.99 4.92 16.82
C ASP A 57 10.32 4.35 16.32
N ARG A 58 11.18 5.26 15.84
CA ARG A 58 12.54 4.92 15.46
C ARG A 58 13.31 4.26 16.62
N GLY A 59 14.09 3.24 16.29
CA GLY A 59 14.92 2.55 17.26
C GLY A 59 16.00 1.70 16.62
N TYR A 60 16.52 0.75 17.39
CA TYR A 60 17.44 -0.26 16.90
C TYR A 60 16.96 -1.66 17.32
N LEU A 61 17.32 -2.65 16.53
CA LEU A 61 16.96 -4.05 16.73
C LEU A 61 18.23 -4.89 16.68
N LYS A 62 18.40 -5.77 17.65
CA LYS A 62 19.28 -6.94 17.51
C LYS A 62 18.49 -8.03 16.81
N MET A 63 18.57 -8.05 15.48
CA MET A 63 17.82 -8.97 14.63
C MET A 63 18.39 -10.38 14.74
N GLY A 64 17.55 -11.35 14.98
CA GLY A 64 17.89 -12.75 15.13
C GLY A 64 17.84 -13.25 16.58
N ILE A 65 18.24 -14.50 16.78
CA ILE A 65 18.17 -15.20 18.07
C ILE A 65 19.55 -15.18 18.75
N GLU A 66 19.64 -14.56 19.91
CA GLU A 66 20.90 -14.44 20.66
C GLU A 66 21.28 -15.76 21.37
N ASN A 67 20.27 -16.51 21.85
CA ASN A 67 20.44 -17.84 22.46
C ASN A 67 20.17 -18.92 21.42
N GLN A 68 21.21 -19.29 20.69
CA GLN A 68 21.09 -20.33 19.67
C GLN A 68 20.91 -21.70 20.35
N ASP A 69 19.69 -22.25 20.25
CA ASP A 69 19.53 -23.66 20.37
C ASP A 69 20.25 -24.33 19.18
N THR A 70 21.25 -25.16 19.50
CA THR A 70 22.19 -25.75 18.54
C THR A 70 21.54 -26.59 17.43
N LEU A 71 20.22 -26.78 17.47
CA LEU A 71 19.43 -27.54 16.50
C LEU A 71 18.87 -26.69 15.35
N TRP A 72 18.76 -25.35 15.50
CA TRP A 72 18.10 -24.47 14.55
C TRP A 72 18.91 -23.19 14.34
N GLY A 73 19.90 -23.20 13.47
CA GLY A 73 20.41 -21.94 12.95
C GLY A 73 21.66 -21.39 13.57
N THR A 74 22.70 -22.21 13.77
CA THR A 74 24.05 -21.78 14.11
C THR A 74 24.71 -20.84 13.07
N GLU A 75 24.07 -20.63 11.92
CA GLU A 75 24.64 -19.88 10.78
C GLU A 75 24.10 -18.46 10.61
N ALA A 76 23.11 -18.03 11.40
CA ALA A 76 22.56 -16.68 11.31
C ALA A 76 23.10 -15.78 12.45
N PRO A 77 24.16 -15.01 12.21
CA PRO A 77 24.70 -14.11 13.22
C PRO A 77 23.68 -13.01 13.55
N VAL A 78 23.59 -12.68 14.85
CA VAL A 78 22.81 -11.52 15.31
C VAL A 78 23.35 -10.25 14.65
N LYS A 79 22.47 -9.43 14.12
CA LYS A 79 22.81 -8.17 13.44
C LYS A 79 22.17 -6.98 14.17
N ASP A 80 22.97 -5.95 14.40
CA ASP A 80 22.45 -4.67 14.87
C ASP A 80 21.93 -3.86 13.70
N ILE A 81 20.62 -3.56 13.70
CA ILE A 81 19.94 -2.84 12.63
C ILE A 81 19.24 -1.63 13.21
N SER A 82 19.46 -0.46 12.58
CA SER A 82 18.66 0.73 12.87
C SER A 82 17.36 0.69 12.07
N VAL A 83 16.24 0.88 12.77
CA VAL A 83 14.91 0.91 12.17
C VAL A 83 14.36 2.33 12.28
N ASP A 84 14.01 2.94 11.15
CA ASP A 84 13.36 4.25 11.15
C ASP A 84 11.89 4.12 11.62
N GLY A 85 11.32 5.23 12.11
CA GLY A 85 9.91 5.24 12.52
C GLY A 85 8.96 5.02 11.34
N PHE A 86 7.93 4.21 11.54
CA PHE A 86 6.94 3.88 10.51
C PHE A 86 5.54 3.70 11.11
N TRP A 87 4.53 3.67 10.23
CA TRP A 87 3.17 3.32 10.58
C TRP A 87 2.93 1.86 10.24
N MET A 88 2.28 1.13 11.13
CA MET A 88 1.92 -0.28 10.96
C MET A 88 0.46 -0.49 11.33
N ASP A 89 -0.24 -1.36 10.60
CA ASP A 89 -1.60 -1.75 10.98
C ASP A 89 -1.58 -2.35 12.40
N GLU A 90 -2.53 -1.91 13.24
CA GLU A 90 -2.62 -2.34 14.65
C GLU A 90 -2.98 -3.82 14.76
N THR A 91 -3.74 -4.31 13.78
CA THR A 91 -4.20 -5.71 13.70
C THR A 91 -3.85 -6.29 12.34
N GLU A 92 -3.89 -7.61 12.21
CA GLU A 92 -3.90 -8.28 10.92
C GLU A 92 -5.07 -7.77 10.05
N ILE A 93 -4.86 -7.74 8.74
CA ILE A 93 -5.92 -7.36 7.80
C ILE A 93 -7.08 -8.33 7.91
N THR A 94 -8.26 -7.81 8.19
CA THR A 94 -9.48 -8.59 8.40
C THR A 94 -10.14 -9.01 7.07
N ASN A 95 -11.00 -10.04 7.14
CA ASN A 95 -11.82 -10.42 5.99
C ASN A 95 -12.66 -9.26 5.46
N SER A 96 -13.19 -8.39 6.32
CA SER A 96 -14.00 -7.24 5.88
C SER A 96 -13.19 -6.19 5.14
N GLU A 97 -11.95 -5.95 5.54
CA GLU A 97 -11.05 -5.03 4.85
C GLU A 97 -10.62 -5.59 3.50
N TYR A 98 -10.21 -6.86 3.47
CA TYR A 98 -9.81 -7.51 2.23
C TYR A 98 -10.97 -7.67 1.23
N LYS A 99 -12.20 -7.90 1.71
CA LYS A 99 -13.41 -7.91 0.87
C LYS A 99 -13.63 -6.59 0.13
N GLN A 100 -13.26 -5.45 0.71
CA GLN A 100 -13.37 -4.16 0.03
C GLN A 100 -12.51 -4.14 -1.24
N PHE A 101 -11.31 -4.70 -1.18
CA PHE A 101 -10.45 -4.86 -2.36
C PHE A 101 -11.07 -5.80 -3.39
N VAL A 102 -11.54 -6.97 -2.98
CA VAL A 102 -12.19 -7.94 -3.89
C VAL A 102 -13.42 -7.33 -4.57
N TYR A 103 -14.26 -6.61 -3.82
CA TYR A 103 -15.43 -5.95 -4.37
C TYR A 103 -15.07 -4.77 -5.28
N TYR A 104 -14.02 -4.03 -4.96
CA TYR A 104 -13.51 -2.99 -5.84
C TYR A 104 -13.11 -3.56 -7.21
N VAL A 105 -12.39 -4.68 -7.22
CA VAL A 105 -11.98 -5.34 -8.47
C VAL A 105 -13.20 -5.87 -9.22
N ARG A 106 -14.12 -6.55 -8.55
CA ARG A 106 -15.41 -6.98 -9.15
C ARG A 106 -16.14 -5.82 -9.79
N ASP A 107 -16.32 -4.74 -9.07
CA ASP A 107 -17.09 -3.58 -9.54
C ASP A 107 -16.38 -2.84 -10.67
N SER A 108 -15.04 -2.88 -10.70
CA SER A 108 -14.24 -2.38 -11.82
C SER A 108 -14.50 -3.19 -13.10
N ILE A 109 -14.42 -4.52 -12.99
CA ILE A 109 -14.65 -5.43 -14.11
C ILE A 109 -16.09 -5.29 -14.65
N LEU A 110 -17.07 -5.18 -13.74
CA LEU A 110 -18.47 -4.96 -14.15
C LEU A 110 -18.64 -3.67 -14.96
N ARG A 111 -18.00 -2.58 -14.55
CA ARG A 111 -18.09 -1.31 -15.31
C ARG A 111 -17.45 -1.40 -16.69
N VAL A 112 -16.31 -2.07 -16.80
CA VAL A 112 -15.67 -2.32 -18.09
C VAL A 112 -16.60 -3.13 -19.00
N ARG A 113 -17.27 -4.17 -18.49
CA ARG A 113 -18.22 -4.97 -19.27
C ARG A 113 -19.46 -4.21 -19.67
N LEU A 114 -20.01 -3.38 -18.76
CA LEU A 114 -21.18 -2.55 -19.07
C LEU A 114 -20.86 -1.50 -20.15
N ALA A 115 -19.61 -1.10 -20.29
CA ALA A 115 -19.14 -0.22 -21.35
C ALA A 115 -18.83 -0.96 -22.66
N ASP A 116 -18.69 -2.29 -22.63
CA ASP A 116 -18.35 -3.09 -23.80
C ASP A 116 -19.56 -3.16 -24.77
N PRO A 117 -19.36 -2.86 -26.06
CA PRO A 117 -20.42 -2.98 -27.09
C PRO A 117 -21.07 -4.36 -27.15
N ALA A 118 -20.40 -5.44 -26.77
CA ALA A 118 -20.97 -6.79 -26.68
C ALA A 118 -22.13 -6.90 -25.66
N TYR A 119 -22.19 -5.97 -24.70
CA TYR A 119 -23.20 -5.91 -23.64
C TYR A 119 -24.02 -4.60 -23.66
N GLY A 120 -24.18 -3.98 -24.83
CA GLY A 120 -25.00 -2.77 -25.00
C GLY A 120 -24.22 -1.45 -25.00
N GLY A 121 -22.95 -1.45 -24.59
CA GLY A 121 -22.00 -0.36 -24.82
C GLY A 121 -22.34 0.97 -24.14
N ASP A 122 -22.67 0.98 -22.85
CA ASP A 122 -22.85 2.25 -22.11
C ASP A 122 -21.48 2.87 -21.75
N GLU A 123 -20.94 3.66 -22.67
CA GLU A 123 -19.65 4.34 -22.52
C GLU A 123 -19.55 5.22 -21.26
N SER A 124 -20.70 5.59 -20.65
CA SER A 124 -20.70 6.41 -19.43
C SER A 124 -20.04 5.72 -18.22
N TYR A 125 -19.82 4.40 -18.29
CA TYR A 125 -19.05 3.66 -17.28
C TYR A 125 -17.55 3.84 -17.39
N MET A 126 -17.06 4.43 -18.50
CA MET A 126 -15.65 4.73 -18.71
C MET A 126 -15.46 6.25 -18.85
N ILE A 127 -14.26 6.72 -18.51
CA ILE A 127 -13.79 8.08 -18.77
C ILE A 127 -12.71 7.95 -19.84
N THR A 128 -12.99 8.49 -21.02
CA THR A 128 -12.11 8.47 -22.20
C THR A 128 -11.61 9.86 -22.57
N GLU A 129 -12.20 10.90 -21.95
CA GLU A 129 -11.85 12.30 -22.16
C GLU A 129 -11.69 13.01 -20.82
N ASP A 130 -10.84 14.02 -20.76
CA ASP A 130 -10.70 14.91 -19.60
C ASP A 130 -11.80 15.97 -19.56
N GLU A 131 -11.77 16.87 -18.57
CA GLU A 131 -12.74 17.97 -18.42
C GLU A 131 -12.65 19.00 -19.55
N GLU A 132 -11.56 18.99 -20.33
CA GLU A 132 -11.31 19.88 -21.47
C GLU A 132 -11.66 19.21 -22.80
N GLY A 133 -12.08 17.93 -22.80
CA GLY A 133 -12.46 17.16 -23.99
C GLY A 133 -11.26 16.54 -24.71
N ASN A 134 -10.07 16.50 -24.09
CA ASN A 134 -8.94 15.81 -24.69
C ASN A 134 -9.01 14.30 -24.39
N PRO A 135 -8.62 13.44 -25.34
CA PRO A 135 -8.60 12.00 -25.12
C PRO A 135 -7.58 11.62 -24.06
N VAL A 136 -8.01 10.82 -23.09
CA VAL A 136 -7.16 10.25 -22.04
C VAL A 136 -7.19 8.72 -22.10
N GLU A 137 -6.21 8.07 -21.47
CA GLU A 137 -6.25 6.62 -21.32
C GLU A 137 -7.57 6.20 -20.65
N PRO A 138 -8.33 5.25 -21.24
CA PRO A 138 -9.62 4.82 -20.71
C PRO A 138 -9.52 4.35 -19.27
N ARG A 139 -10.33 4.92 -18.39
CA ARG A 139 -10.38 4.56 -16.97
C ARG A 139 -11.81 4.42 -16.48
N VAL A 140 -12.01 3.59 -15.48
CA VAL A 140 -13.34 3.31 -14.90
C VAL A 140 -13.93 4.57 -14.26
N ASN A 141 -15.18 4.86 -14.62
CA ASN A 141 -15.98 5.93 -14.03
C ASN A 141 -16.67 5.47 -12.74
N TRP A 142 -16.04 5.73 -11.60
CA TRP A 142 -16.60 5.38 -10.29
C TRP A 142 -17.78 6.26 -9.85
N LYS A 143 -18.00 7.43 -10.49
CA LYS A 143 -19.16 8.29 -10.20
C LYS A 143 -20.45 7.69 -10.74
N LYS A 144 -20.39 6.87 -11.79
CA LYS A 144 -21.53 6.15 -12.35
C LYS A 144 -21.88 4.97 -11.43
N GLN A 145 -23.10 4.92 -10.93
CA GLN A 145 -23.58 3.82 -10.11
C GLN A 145 -23.91 2.59 -10.98
N LEU A 146 -23.65 1.40 -10.43
CA LEU A 146 -24.10 0.16 -11.06
C LEU A 146 -25.62 0.09 -11.11
N PRO A 147 -26.22 -0.52 -12.14
CA PRO A 147 -27.65 -0.54 -12.33
C PRO A 147 -28.34 -1.34 -11.23
N ARG A 148 -29.36 -0.74 -10.60
CA ARG A 148 -30.20 -1.43 -9.61
C ARG A 148 -31.28 -2.30 -10.24
N LYS A 149 -31.71 -1.96 -11.45
CA LYS A 149 -32.70 -2.69 -12.27
C LYS A 149 -32.08 -2.80 -13.66
N PRO A 150 -31.23 -3.79 -13.87
CA PRO A 150 -30.54 -3.94 -15.14
C PRO A 150 -31.54 -4.31 -16.26
N ASN A 151 -31.30 -3.78 -17.45
CA ASN A 151 -31.95 -4.23 -18.68
C ASN A 151 -31.36 -5.59 -19.12
N GLU A 152 -31.81 -6.16 -20.23
CA GLU A 152 -31.36 -7.48 -20.69
C GLU A 152 -29.84 -7.53 -20.99
N ASP A 153 -29.29 -6.47 -21.60
CA ASP A 153 -27.87 -6.39 -21.94
C ASP A 153 -27.02 -6.20 -20.70
N GLU A 154 -27.39 -5.31 -19.80
CA GLU A 154 -26.77 -5.10 -18.50
C GLU A 154 -26.85 -6.37 -17.65
N GLN A 155 -27.97 -7.09 -17.69
CA GLN A 155 -28.09 -8.37 -16.98
C GLN A 155 -27.13 -9.41 -17.54
N ARG A 156 -26.93 -9.50 -18.85
CA ARG A 156 -25.90 -10.38 -19.45
C ARG A 156 -24.50 -10.01 -19.04
N ALA A 157 -24.19 -8.70 -19.00
CA ALA A 157 -22.89 -8.21 -18.52
C ALA A 157 -22.62 -8.64 -17.06
N ILE A 158 -23.62 -8.47 -16.18
CA ILE A 158 -23.52 -8.88 -14.78
C ILE A 158 -23.39 -10.40 -14.69
N GLU A 159 -24.23 -11.15 -15.41
CA GLU A 159 -24.23 -12.62 -15.35
C GLU A 159 -22.95 -13.25 -15.86
N SER A 160 -22.26 -12.60 -16.79
CA SER A 160 -20.99 -13.09 -17.31
C SER A 160 -19.87 -13.21 -16.23
N LEU A 161 -20.04 -12.53 -15.08
CA LEU A 161 -19.12 -12.60 -13.94
C LEU A 161 -19.49 -13.72 -12.94
N TYR A 162 -20.57 -14.45 -13.20
CA TYR A 162 -21.05 -15.48 -12.29
C TYR A 162 -21.05 -16.85 -12.96
N ILE A 163 -20.83 -17.87 -12.14
CA ILE A 163 -20.96 -19.27 -12.50
C ILE A 163 -22.02 -19.93 -11.60
N THR A 164 -22.67 -20.95 -12.11
CA THR A 164 -23.54 -21.79 -11.31
C THR A 164 -22.71 -22.94 -10.75
N ASN A 165 -22.69 -23.09 -9.42
CA ASN A 165 -22.02 -24.21 -8.78
C ASN A 165 -22.70 -25.52 -9.22
N PRO A 166 -21.98 -26.46 -9.82
CA PRO A 166 -22.59 -27.69 -10.36
C PRO A 166 -23.15 -28.62 -9.29
N VAL A 167 -22.72 -28.46 -8.04
CA VAL A 167 -23.12 -29.32 -6.91
C VAL A 167 -24.32 -28.72 -6.15
N THR A 168 -24.27 -27.40 -5.86
CA THR A 168 -25.33 -26.74 -5.06
C THR A 168 -26.38 -26.08 -5.90
N GLY A 169 -26.12 -25.84 -7.20
CA GLY A 169 -27.00 -25.06 -8.08
C GLY A 169 -27.01 -23.55 -7.78
N GLU A 170 -26.24 -23.11 -6.82
CA GLU A 170 -26.18 -21.70 -6.42
C GLU A 170 -25.30 -20.88 -7.38
N LYS A 171 -25.74 -19.66 -7.65
CA LYS A 171 -25.00 -18.69 -8.45
C LYS A 171 -23.94 -18.03 -7.58
N GLN A 172 -22.70 -18.16 -7.98
CA GLN A 172 -21.54 -17.55 -7.29
C GLN A 172 -20.66 -16.78 -8.26
N ILE A 173 -19.89 -15.83 -7.73
CA ILE A 173 -18.92 -15.09 -8.55
C ILE A 173 -17.85 -16.07 -9.06
N ASP A 174 -17.51 -15.96 -10.34
CA ASP A 174 -16.37 -16.66 -10.91
C ASP A 174 -15.08 -15.93 -10.48
N TRP A 175 -14.55 -16.37 -9.36
CA TRP A 175 -13.35 -15.78 -8.74
C TRP A 175 -12.13 -15.78 -9.66
N ARG A 176 -12.05 -16.68 -10.65
CA ARG A 176 -10.95 -16.78 -11.63
C ARG A 176 -10.82 -15.52 -12.48
N GLN A 177 -11.88 -14.77 -12.64
CA GLN A 177 -11.94 -13.54 -13.41
C GLN A 177 -11.54 -12.29 -12.62
N LEU A 178 -11.39 -12.39 -11.29
CA LEU A 178 -11.10 -11.27 -10.41
C LEU A 178 -9.59 -10.94 -10.42
N ASN A 179 -9.12 -10.45 -11.55
CA ASN A 179 -7.73 -10.07 -11.75
C ASN A 179 -7.56 -8.56 -11.58
N TYR A 180 -6.58 -8.17 -10.77
CA TYR A 180 -6.21 -6.78 -10.52
C TYR A 180 -4.86 -6.48 -11.13
N ARG A 181 -4.80 -5.45 -12.00
CA ARG A 181 -3.56 -4.94 -12.57
C ARG A 181 -3.09 -3.76 -11.75
N TYR A 182 -1.81 -3.75 -11.39
CA TYR A 182 -1.15 -2.63 -10.71
C TYR A 182 0.27 -2.46 -11.20
N GLU A 183 0.85 -1.30 -10.93
CA GLU A 183 2.17 -0.95 -11.36
C GLU A 183 3.02 -0.49 -10.18
N ILE A 184 4.27 -0.94 -10.12
CA ILE A 184 5.24 -0.54 -9.12
C ILE A 184 6.48 0.00 -9.81
N TYR A 185 6.88 1.20 -9.44
CA TYR A 185 8.14 1.78 -9.90
C TYR A 185 9.31 1.21 -9.09
N ASP A 186 10.28 0.63 -9.77
CA ASP A 186 11.49 0.08 -9.13
C ASP A 186 12.49 1.20 -8.83
N TYR A 187 12.32 1.84 -7.69
CA TYR A 187 13.22 2.87 -7.20
C TYR A 187 14.63 2.34 -6.95
N THR A 188 14.78 1.06 -6.61
CA THR A 188 16.09 0.45 -6.32
C THR A 188 16.91 0.35 -7.59
N ALA A 189 16.32 -0.20 -8.65
CA ALA A 189 16.98 -0.25 -9.96
C ALA A 189 17.21 1.16 -10.52
N ALA A 190 16.23 2.07 -10.41
CA ALA A 190 16.35 3.45 -10.89
C ALA A 190 17.43 4.25 -10.15
N ALA A 191 17.66 3.99 -8.87
CA ALA A 191 18.67 4.67 -8.07
C ALA A 191 20.12 4.27 -8.40
N LEU A 192 20.31 3.12 -9.08
CA LEU A 192 21.65 2.69 -9.49
C LEU A 192 22.27 3.71 -10.46
N ARG A 193 23.49 4.13 -10.17
CA ARG A 193 24.20 5.13 -10.99
C ARG A 193 24.25 4.75 -12.48
N ARG A 194 24.57 3.51 -12.80
CA ARG A 194 24.61 3.00 -14.18
C ARG A 194 23.28 3.11 -14.91
N ASN A 195 22.17 3.09 -14.18
CA ASN A 195 20.82 3.11 -14.69
C ASN A 195 20.23 4.53 -14.79
N ARG A 196 21.01 5.58 -14.48
CA ARG A 196 20.54 6.94 -14.67
C ARG A 196 20.23 7.19 -16.13
N PHE A 197 19.05 7.68 -16.40
CA PHE A 197 18.57 7.90 -17.77
C PHE A 197 19.47 8.87 -18.55
N ARG A 198 19.97 9.92 -17.87
CA ARG A 198 20.90 10.87 -18.48
C ARG A 198 22.34 10.36 -18.39
N PRO A 199 23.00 10.04 -19.55
CA PRO A 199 24.34 9.46 -19.55
C PRO A 199 25.37 10.29 -18.78
N GLN A 200 25.29 11.62 -18.86
CA GLN A 200 26.22 12.53 -18.17
C GLN A 200 26.18 12.38 -16.64
N GLU A 201 25.03 11.99 -16.09
CA GLU A 201 24.85 11.82 -14.65
C GLU A 201 25.46 10.52 -14.11
N ARG A 202 25.77 9.55 -15.00
CA ARG A 202 26.37 8.27 -14.64
C ARG A 202 27.77 8.41 -14.05
N ASN A 203 28.53 9.44 -14.49
CA ASN A 203 29.92 9.68 -14.09
C ASN A 203 30.08 10.80 -13.03
N LEU A 204 28.98 11.32 -12.50
CA LEU A 204 29.06 12.35 -11.46
C LEU A 204 29.60 11.74 -10.16
N ASN A 205 30.63 12.42 -9.58
CA ASN A 205 31.23 12.08 -8.29
C ASN A 205 31.75 10.63 -8.19
N THR A 206 32.42 10.13 -9.23
CA THR A 206 33.03 8.79 -9.25
C THR A 206 34.36 8.80 -9.95
N ASP A 207 35.31 8.00 -9.44
CA ASP A 207 36.59 7.71 -10.08
C ASP A 207 36.49 6.57 -11.12
N ILE A 208 35.33 5.86 -11.13
CA ILE A 208 35.08 4.78 -12.08
C ILE A 208 34.33 5.39 -13.27
N ALA A 209 35.02 5.47 -14.42
CA ALA A 209 34.42 5.90 -15.66
C ALA A 209 33.41 4.86 -16.16
N ILE A 210 32.16 5.27 -16.34
CA ILE A 210 31.15 4.50 -17.06
C ILE A 210 31.08 5.10 -18.46
N ASP A 211 31.17 4.25 -19.47
CA ASP A 211 31.05 4.71 -20.86
C ASP A 211 29.66 5.35 -21.06
N PRO A 212 29.57 6.64 -21.38
CA PRO A 212 28.29 7.29 -21.61
C PRO A 212 27.54 6.76 -22.84
N GLU A 213 28.25 6.15 -23.78
CA GLU A 213 27.69 5.52 -25.00
C GLU A 213 27.22 4.07 -24.72
N GLU A 214 27.55 3.49 -23.57
CA GLU A 214 27.13 2.14 -23.22
C GLU A 214 25.60 2.07 -23.12
N GLN A 215 25.01 1.16 -23.90
CA GLN A 215 23.59 0.87 -23.83
C GLN A 215 23.26 0.08 -22.55
N VAL A 216 22.61 0.74 -21.61
CA VAL A 216 22.20 0.10 -20.36
C VAL A 216 21.00 -0.80 -20.63
N MET A 217 21.15 -2.07 -20.28
CA MET A 217 20.06 -3.05 -20.29
C MET A 217 19.43 -3.12 -18.91
N ILE A 218 18.12 -3.10 -18.84
CA ILE A 218 17.34 -3.24 -17.61
C ILE A 218 16.41 -4.44 -17.69
N SER A 219 16.19 -5.06 -16.56
CA SER A 219 15.15 -6.07 -16.37
C SER A 219 13.86 -5.38 -15.93
N LYS A 220 12.76 -5.74 -16.58
CA LYS A 220 11.43 -5.21 -16.27
C LYS A 220 10.45 -6.36 -16.19
N ASP A 221 9.70 -6.43 -15.10
CA ASP A 221 8.59 -7.36 -14.97
C ASP A 221 7.36 -6.79 -15.69
N THR A 222 6.74 -7.63 -16.49
CA THR A 222 5.49 -7.32 -17.19
C THR A 222 4.52 -8.48 -17.06
N ALA A 223 3.24 -8.16 -16.95
CA ALA A 223 2.18 -9.16 -16.91
C ALA A 223 1.06 -8.76 -17.87
N TYR A 224 0.48 -9.76 -18.51
CA TYR A 224 -0.68 -9.62 -19.39
C TYR A 224 -1.60 -10.83 -19.26
N ILE A 225 -2.80 -10.69 -19.77
CA ILE A 225 -3.79 -11.80 -19.82
C ILE A 225 -3.80 -12.31 -21.26
N ASP A 226 -3.59 -13.60 -21.45
CA ASP A 226 -3.59 -14.25 -22.75
C ASP A 226 -5.03 -14.46 -23.29
N ASP A 227 -5.14 -14.96 -24.52
CA ASP A 227 -6.45 -15.19 -25.18
C ASP A 227 -7.29 -16.26 -24.45
N GLU A 228 -6.67 -17.14 -23.66
CA GLU A 228 -7.31 -18.13 -22.82
C GLU A 228 -7.70 -17.60 -21.43
N GLY A 229 -7.41 -16.32 -21.15
CA GLY A 229 -7.72 -15.66 -19.88
C GLY A 229 -6.76 -15.98 -18.73
N ARG A 230 -5.56 -16.52 -19.04
CA ARG A 230 -4.54 -16.83 -18.04
C ARG A 230 -3.63 -15.62 -17.84
N VAL A 231 -3.24 -15.38 -16.61
CA VAL A 231 -2.22 -14.37 -16.29
C VAL A 231 -0.84 -14.92 -16.64
N ILE A 232 -0.14 -14.25 -17.54
CA ILE A 232 1.23 -14.52 -17.92
C ILE A 232 2.11 -13.42 -17.33
N THR A 233 3.15 -13.81 -16.60
CA THR A 233 4.15 -12.90 -16.04
C THR A 233 5.50 -13.20 -16.67
N GLU A 234 6.17 -12.20 -17.20
CA GLU A 234 7.45 -12.32 -17.88
C GLU A 234 8.40 -11.23 -17.38
N THR A 235 9.67 -11.60 -17.21
CA THR A 235 10.73 -10.63 -17.00
C THR A 235 11.42 -10.37 -18.33
N ILE A 236 11.25 -9.19 -18.88
CA ILE A 236 11.86 -8.78 -20.15
C ILE A 236 13.11 -7.96 -19.91
N ASN A 237 14.16 -8.24 -20.72
CA ASN A 237 15.36 -7.42 -20.76
C ASN A 237 15.28 -6.47 -21.95
N ARG A 238 15.37 -5.18 -21.70
CA ARG A 238 15.27 -4.15 -22.73
C ARG A 238 16.28 -3.03 -22.50
N PRO A 239 16.68 -2.31 -23.56
CA PRO A 239 17.48 -1.10 -23.41
C PRO A 239 16.71 -0.03 -22.63
N LEU A 240 17.41 0.66 -21.75
CA LEU A 240 16.89 1.85 -21.06
C LEU A 240 16.65 2.97 -22.07
N SER A 241 15.40 3.32 -22.27
CA SER A 241 14.96 4.33 -23.24
C SER A 241 14.14 5.46 -22.60
N SER A 242 13.61 5.24 -21.40
CA SER A 242 12.76 6.18 -20.67
C SER A 242 12.87 5.97 -19.17
N GLU A 243 12.62 7.03 -18.40
CA GLU A 243 12.50 6.94 -16.93
C GLU A 243 11.37 5.98 -16.51
N TRP A 244 10.36 5.79 -17.35
CA TRP A 244 9.24 4.88 -17.13
C TRP A 244 9.57 3.40 -17.37
N ASP A 245 10.77 3.10 -17.86
CA ASP A 245 11.19 1.71 -18.07
C ASP A 245 11.35 0.94 -16.77
N PHE A 246 11.47 1.62 -15.64
CA PHE A 246 11.49 1.03 -14.28
C PHE A 246 10.10 0.77 -13.71
N LEU A 247 9.04 0.98 -14.47
CA LEU A 247 7.67 0.71 -14.05
C LEU A 247 7.32 -0.75 -14.34
N ASN A 248 7.33 -1.59 -13.34
CA ASN A 248 6.94 -3.01 -13.41
C ASN A 248 5.43 -3.14 -13.38
N THR A 249 4.88 -4.05 -14.18
CA THR A 249 3.44 -4.31 -14.24
C THR A 249 3.14 -5.70 -13.71
N TYR A 250 2.16 -5.80 -12.82
CA TYR A 250 1.72 -7.04 -12.21
C TYR A 250 0.21 -7.21 -12.40
N ILE A 251 -0.21 -8.45 -12.61
CA ILE A 251 -1.62 -8.84 -12.62
C ILE A 251 -1.77 -10.00 -11.63
N VAL A 252 -2.67 -9.85 -10.69
CA VAL A 252 -2.86 -10.84 -9.61
C VAL A 252 -4.35 -11.13 -9.47
N ASN A 253 -4.71 -12.41 -9.39
CA ASN A 253 -6.05 -12.78 -8.96
C ASN A 253 -6.22 -12.44 -7.48
N VAL A 254 -7.27 -11.70 -7.13
CA VAL A 254 -7.42 -11.13 -5.79
C VAL A 254 -8.20 -12.01 -4.82
N TYR A 255 -8.81 -13.10 -5.29
CA TYR A 255 -9.63 -13.93 -4.41
C TYR A 255 -8.72 -14.84 -3.55
N PRO A 256 -8.92 -14.89 -2.21
CA PRO A 256 -8.12 -15.73 -1.34
C PRO A 256 -8.28 -17.21 -1.68
N ASP A 257 -7.23 -17.99 -1.52
CA ASP A 257 -7.31 -19.45 -1.64
C ASP A 257 -7.99 -20.06 -0.40
N THR A 258 -9.26 -20.37 -0.53
CA THR A 258 -10.01 -21.00 0.56
C THR A 258 -9.66 -22.47 0.75
N THR A 259 -8.95 -23.10 -0.20
CA THR A 259 -8.57 -24.53 -0.09
C THR A 259 -7.45 -24.76 0.92
N CYS A 260 -6.75 -23.71 1.36
CA CYS A 260 -5.72 -23.75 2.40
C CYS A 260 -6.23 -24.43 3.71
N TRP A 261 -7.53 -24.27 4.03
CA TRP A 261 -8.13 -24.89 5.22
C TRP A 261 -8.13 -26.42 5.20
N VAL A 262 -8.08 -27.03 4.02
CA VAL A 262 -8.09 -28.49 3.86
C VAL A 262 -6.72 -29.00 3.43
N ASN A 263 -6.05 -28.29 2.50
CA ASN A 263 -4.77 -28.71 1.96
C ASN A 263 -3.66 -28.66 3.01
N ASP A 264 -3.62 -27.59 3.81
CA ASP A 264 -2.59 -27.42 4.85
C ASP A 264 -2.91 -28.20 6.12
N PHE A 265 -4.19 -28.59 6.32
CA PHE A 265 -4.67 -29.26 7.50
C PHE A 265 -5.55 -30.49 7.15
N PRO A 266 -5.02 -31.49 6.44
CA PRO A 266 -5.83 -32.56 5.83
C PRO A 266 -6.53 -33.48 6.82
N ASN A 267 -6.18 -33.44 8.11
CA ASN A 267 -6.77 -34.27 9.16
C ASN A 267 -7.66 -33.47 10.13
N SER A 268 -8.07 -32.26 9.76
CA SER A 268 -8.92 -31.40 10.57
C SER A 268 -10.30 -31.26 9.96
N ASP A 269 -11.33 -31.11 10.80
CA ASP A 269 -12.74 -30.93 10.37
C ASP A 269 -12.98 -29.47 9.90
N ASN A 270 -12.12 -28.97 9.00
CA ASN A 270 -12.11 -27.58 8.54
C ASN A 270 -12.97 -27.32 7.28
N GLU A 271 -13.78 -28.29 6.85
CA GLU A 271 -14.63 -28.10 5.66
C GLU A 271 -15.59 -26.91 5.77
N THR A 272 -16.05 -26.60 6.97
CA THR A 272 -16.92 -25.43 7.20
C THR A 272 -16.18 -24.14 6.90
N TYR A 273 -14.90 -24.03 7.26
CA TYR A 273 -14.07 -22.86 6.98
C TYR A 273 -13.73 -22.74 5.50
N LEU A 274 -13.44 -23.85 4.82
CA LEU A 274 -13.28 -23.87 3.36
C LEU A 274 -14.44 -23.18 2.65
N ARG A 275 -15.69 -23.43 3.09
CA ARG A 275 -16.91 -22.94 2.43
C ARG A 275 -17.29 -21.54 2.85
N SER A 276 -17.05 -21.17 4.09
CA SER A 276 -17.70 -19.99 4.69
C SER A 276 -16.78 -18.98 5.36
N TYR A 277 -15.52 -19.31 5.64
CA TYR A 277 -14.67 -18.40 6.40
C TYR A 277 -14.51 -17.02 5.76
N PHE A 278 -14.24 -16.98 4.47
CA PHE A 278 -14.13 -15.69 3.78
C PHE A 278 -15.49 -15.06 3.47
N SER A 279 -16.53 -15.85 3.18
CA SER A 279 -17.83 -15.33 2.73
C SER A 279 -18.77 -14.91 3.84
N ASN A 280 -18.81 -15.64 4.97
CA ASN A 280 -19.77 -15.43 6.04
C ASN A 280 -19.45 -14.17 6.86
N PRO A 281 -20.45 -13.30 7.08
CA PRO A 281 -20.29 -12.08 7.90
C PRO A 281 -19.81 -12.32 9.33
N ALA A 282 -20.06 -13.50 9.91
CA ALA A 282 -19.60 -13.85 11.25
C ALA A 282 -18.06 -13.80 11.40
N TYR A 283 -17.33 -13.96 10.31
CA TYR A 283 -15.86 -13.91 10.28
C TYR A 283 -15.30 -12.61 9.73
N ASN A 284 -16.12 -11.57 9.58
CA ASN A 284 -15.68 -10.30 9.00
C ASN A 284 -14.52 -9.65 9.73
N ASP A 285 -14.52 -9.73 11.06
CA ASP A 285 -13.51 -9.14 11.93
C ASP A 285 -12.34 -10.08 12.24
N TYR A 286 -12.31 -11.26 11.61
CA TYR A 286 -11.21 -12.21 11.73
C TYR A 286 -10.18 -11.97 10.61
N PRO A 287 -8.90 -12.34 10.83
CA PRO A 287 -7.84 -12.18 9.84
C PRO A 287 -8.18 -12.87 8.52
N VAL A 288 -7.83 -12.25 7.40
CA VAL A 288 -7.93 -12.93 6.11
C VAL A 288 -6.90 -14.04 5.99
N VAL A 289 -7.31 -15.19 5.50
CA VAL A 289 -6.47 -16.41 5.35
C VAL A 289 -6.49 -16.85 3.89
N GLY A 290 -5.39 -17.50 3.45
CA GLY A 290 -5.25 -17.96 2.06
C GLY A 290 -4.83 -16.86 1.09
N VAL A 291 -4.15 -15.83 1.57
CA VAL A 291 -3.61 -14.72 0.76
C VAL A 291 -2.14 -14.96 0.50
N THR A 292 -1.73 -14.92 -0.78
CA THR A 292 -0.32 -15.02 -1.17
C THR A 292 0.41 -13.69 -0.95
N TRP A 293 1.74 -13.74 -1.02
CA TRP A 293 2.58 -12.53 -0.94
C TRP A 293 2.25 -11.53 -2.05
N GLU A 294 2.02 -12.02 -3.28
CA GLU A 294 1.63 -11.20 -4.43
C GLU A 294 0.28 -10.53 -4.22
N GLN A 295 -0.68 -11.26 -3.67
CA GLN A 295 -2.00 -10.73 -3.33
C GLN A 295 -1.92 -9.67 -2.24
N ALA A 296 -1.08 -9.86 -1.22
CA ALA A 296 -0.85 -8.90 -0.16
C ALA A 296 -0.20 -7.60 -0.69
N ASN A 297 0.78 -7.70 -1.61
CA ASN A 297 1.35 -6.54 -2.28
C ASN A 297 0.32 -5.81 -3.16
N ALA A 298 -0.52 -6.55 -3.89
CA ALA A 298 -1.60 -5.98 -4.69
C ALA A 298 -2.61 -5.23 -3.81
N PHE A 299 -2.95 -5.76 -2.64
CA PHE A 299 -3.78 -5.08 -1.64
C PHE A 299 -3.14 -3.78 -1.16
N CYS A 300 -1.84 -3.78 -0.84
CA CYS A 300 -1.12 -2.57 -0.44
C CYS A 300 -1.12 -1.50 -1.55
N ALA A 301 -0.90 -1.91 -2.80
CA ALA A 301 -0.94 -1.02 -3.95
C ALA A 301 -2.35 -0.42 -4.14
N TRP A 302 -3.38 -1.26 -4.10
CA TRP A 302 -4.78 -0.82 -4.19
C TRP A 302 -5.16 0.15 -3.07
N ARG A 303 -4.83 -0.19 -1.80
CA ARG A 303 -5.11 0.66 -0.63
C ARG A 303 -4.46 2.02 -0.76
N THR A 304 -3.23 2.07 -1.28
CA THR A 304 -2.53 3.33 -1.58
C THR A 304 -3.29 4.15 -2.61
N ASP A 305 -3.59 3.57 -3.77
CA ASP A 305 -4.26 4.26 -4.87
C ASP A 305 -5.68 4.70 -4.49
N TYR A 306 -6.37 3.90 -3.68
CA TYR A 306 -7.70 4.23 -3.15
C TYR A 306 -7.65 5.46 -2.21
N LEU A 307 -6.66 5.50 -1.32
CA LEU A 307 -6.42 6.64 -0.43
C LEU A 307 -6.04 7.91 -1.21
N LEU A 308 -5.10 7.80 -2.16
CA LEU A 308 -4.65 8.93 -2.97
C LEU A 308 -5.78 9.57 -3.76
N LYS A 309 -6.72 8.77 -4.28
CA LYS A 309 -7.93 9.27 -4.97
C LYS A 309 -8.85 10.07 -4.04
N GLY A 310 -8.86 9.75 -2.74
CA GLY A 310 -9.69 10.44 -1.75
C GLY A 310 -9.10 11.75 -1.23
N LEU A 311 -7.77 11.88 -1.22
CA LEU A 311 -7.07 12.99 -0.55
C LEU A 311 -6.83 14.23 -1.43
N GLY A 312 -6.92 14.11 -2.75
CA GLY A 312 -6.66 15.25 -3.65
C GLY A 312 -5.26 15.85 -3.44
N PRO A 313 -5.12 17.19 -3.21
CA PRO A 313 -3.81 17.86 -3.07
C PRO A 313 -2.96 17.37 -1.90
N GLU A 314 -3.55 16.78 -0.87
CA GLU A 314 -2.83 16.24 0.30
C GLU A 314 -2.16 14.90 -0.02
N ALA A 315 -2.52 14.27 -1.14
CA ALA A 315 -1.96 13.01 -1.60
C ALA A 315 -0.42 13.01 -1.70
N ARG A 316 0.19 14.17 -1.96
CA ARG A 316 1.66 14.34 -2.06
C ARG A 316 2.43 14.01 -0.78
N TYR A 317 1.77 13.95 0.37
CA TYR A 317 2.40 13.66 1.66
C TYR A 317 2.25 12.20 2.08
N VAL A 318 1.49 11.40 1.33
CA VAL A 318 1.22 10.01 1.65
C VAL A 318 2.30 9.13 1.04
N GLN A 319 2.92 8.32 1.88
CA GLN A 319 3.80 7.25 1.43
C GLN A 319 2.95 6.04 1.01
N ARG A 320 3.49 5.25 0.08
CA ARG A 320 2.81 4.05 -0.38
C ARG A 320 2.77 2.99 0.72
N TYR A 321 1.63 2.36 0.91
CA TYR A 321 1.53 1.17 1.73
C TYR A 321 2.31 0.03 1.10
N ARG A 322 2.97 -0.74 1.91
CA ARG A 322 3.76 -1.91 1.52
C ARG A 322 3.79 -2.92 2.66
N LEU A 323 4.19 -4.12 2.38
CA LEU A 323 4.52 -5.07 3.43
C LEU A 323 5.73 -4.56 4.24
N PRO A 324 5.79 -4.83 5.55
CA PRO A 324 6.96 -4.50 6.35
C PRO A 324 8.18 -5.31 5.89
N THR A 325 9.35 -4.74 6.07
CA THR A 325 10.59 -5.53 5.98
C THR A 325 10.69 -6.48 7.17
N GLU A 326 11.52 -7.51 7.06
CA GLU A 326 11.78 -8.44 8.17
C GLU A 326 12.20 -7.72 9.45
N ALA A 327 13.10 -6.73 9.32
CA ALA A 327 13.57 -5.93 10.45
C ALA A 327 12.45 -5.07 11.08
N GLU A 328 11.60 -4.44 10.28
CA GLU A 328 10.46 -3.66 10.77
C GLU A 328 9.45 -4.57 11.49
N TRP A 329 9.17 -5.72 10.91
CA TRP A 329 8.24 -6.69 11.50
C TRP A 329 8.76 -7.24 12.83
N GLU A 330 10.02 -7.70 12.87
CA GLU A 330 10.63 -8.23 14.09
C GLU A 330 10.73 -7.15 15.18
N TYR A 331 11.12 -5.91 14.80
CA TYR A 331 11.19 -4.79 15.74
C TYR A 331 9.81 -4.44 16.32
N ALA A 332 8.76 -4.42 15.51
CA ALA A 332 7.41 -4.17 15.99
C ALA A 332 6.92 -5.30 16.91
N ALA A 333 7.18 -6.56 16.55
CA ALA A 333 6.77 -7.72 17.33
C ALA A 333 7.48 -7.82 18.68
N ARG A 334 8.77 -7.51 18.74
CA ARG A 334 9.60 -7.62 19.98
C ARG A 334 9.53 -6.39 20.88
N GLY A 335 9.04 -5.27 20.34
CA GLY A 335 8.93 -4.03 21.07
C GLY A 335 10.29 -3.41 21.46
N LYS A 336 10.24 -2.34 22.25
CA LYS A 336 11.43 -1.59 22.70
C LYS A 336 12.35 -2.41 23.61
N GLU A 337 11.77 -3.29 24.40
CA GLU A 337 12.49 -4.17 25.33
C GLU A 337 13.16 -5.35 24.64
N GLN A 338 12.88 -5.53 23.36
CA GLN A 338 13.40 -6.63 22.53
C GLN A 338 13.12 -8.01 23.14
N ASN A 339 11.88 -8.20 23.61
CA ASN A 339 11.41 -9.45 24.18
C ASN A 339 11.50 -10.61 23.17
N GLU A 340 11.55 -11.83 23.67
CA GLU A 340 11.51 -13.03 22.83
C GLU A 340 10.15 -13.21 22.17
N PHE A 341 9.07 -12.81 22.87
CA PHE A 341 7.69 -12.82 22.40
C PHE A 341 7.09 -11.41 22.44
N PRO A 342 5.93 -11.16 21.76
CA PRO A 342 5.23 -9.88 21.84
C PRO A 342 4.64 -9.53 23.21
N TRP A 343 4.89 -10.34 24.22
CA TRP A 343 4.48 -10.15 25.62
C TRP A 343 5.66 -10.29 26.58
N ASP A 344 5.46 -9.89 27.86
CA ASP A 344 6.55 -9.64 28.80
C ASP A 344 7.19 -10.89 29.44
N ASN A 345 6.72 -12.09 29.12
CA ASN A 345 7.31 -13.32 29.68
C ASN A 345 7.58 -14.39 28.61
N ILE A 346 8.27 -15.43 28.97
CA ILE A 346 8.59 -16.57 28.09
C ILE A 346 7.49 -17.63 28.04
N ASP A 347 6.45 -17.49 28.88
CA ASP A 347 5.35 -18.45 28.90
C ASP A 347 4.39 -18.20 27.75
N VAL A 348 3.96 -19.22 27.08
CA VAL A 348 2.97 -19.13 25.99
C VAL A 348 1.51 -19.10 26.50
N LYS A 349 1.32 -19.27 27.83
CA LYS A 349 0.01 -19.23 28.50
C LYS A 349 0.04 -18.26 29.66
N ASN A 350 -1.09 -17.61 29.90
CA ASN A 350 -1.28 -16.80 31.09
C ASN A 350 -1.52 -17.68 32.34
N GLY A 351 -1.56 -17.05 33.53
CA GLY A 351 -1.83 -17.75 34.80
C GLY A 351 -3.16 -18.49 34.88
N ASN A 352 -4.10 -18.22 33.98
CA ASN A 352 -5.38 -18.93 33.86
C ASN A 352 -5.36 -20.07 32.85
N GLY A 353 -4.19 -20.36 32.24
CA GLY A 353 -4.03 -21.42 31.25
C GLY A 353 -4.45 -21.06 29.82
N CYS A 354 -4.84 -19.80 29.54
CA CYS A 354 -5.17 -19.34 28.20
C CYS A 354 -3.92 -18.99 27.42
N PHE A 355 -3.88 -19.36 26.14
CA PHE A 355 -2.79 -18.98 25.23
C PHE A 355 -2.77 -17.49 24.93
N TYR A 356 -1.58 -16.89 24.84
CA TYR A 356 -1.39 -15.51 24.45
C TYR A 356 -1.52 -15.25 22.94
N ALA A 357 -1.35 -16.29 22.12
CA ALA A 357 -1.45 -16.20 20.68
C ALA A 357 -2.15 -17.45 20.10
N ASN A 358 -2.62 -17.32 18.87
CA ASN A 358 -3.16 -18.43 18.11
C ASN A 358 -2.03 -19.15 17.36
N PHE A 359 -1.60 -20.28 17.87
CA PHE A 359 -0.58 -21.12 17.26
C PHE A 359 -0.89 -22.58 17.55
N LYS A 360 -0.26 -23.51 16.83
CA LYS A 360 -0.37 -24.94 17.09
C LYS A 360 0.55 -25.31 18.26
N PRO A 361 0.01 -25.57 19.46
CA PRO A 361 0.83 -25.79 20.66
C PRO A 361 1.51 -27.16 20.70
N ASP A 362 1.01 -28.15 19.97
CA ASP A 362 1.53 -29.51 20.00
C ASP A 362 1.20 -30.28 18.71
N ARG A 363 1.74 -31.51 18.60
CA ARG A 363 1.39 -32.47 17.55
C ARG A 363 0.04 -33.14 17.88
N GLY A 364 -0.96 -32.92 17.04
CA GLY A 364 -2.25 -33.58 17.24
C GLY A 364 -3.44 -32.91 16.63
N ASN A 365 -4.63 -33.23 17.14
CA ASN A 365 -5.88 -32.65 16.67
C ASN A 365 -6.05 -31.25 17.25
N TYR A 366 -6.12 -30.23 16.39
CA TYR A 366 -6.31 -28.81 16.74
C TYR A 366 -7.53 -28.57 17.64
N THR A 367 -8.60 -29.36 17.52
CA THR A 367 -9.82 -29.19 18.33
C THR A 367 -9.60 -29.47 19.81
N LYS A 368 -8.58 -30.25 20.17
CA LYS A 368 -8.24 -30.50 21.57
C LYS A 368 -7.36 -29.42 22.20
N ASP A 369 -6.64 -28.69 21.41
CA ASP A 369 -5.64 -27.71 21.86
C ASP A 369 -6.22 -26.31 22.05
N GLY A 370 -7.48 -26.09 21.73
CA GLY A 370 -8.29 -24.99 22.21
C GLY A 370 -8.31 -23.71 21.39
N ASN A 371 -7.43 -23.52 20.39
CA ASN A 371 -7.45 -22.35 19.54
C ASN A 371 -7.48 -22.74 18.06
N LEU A 372 -8.67 -22.76 17.49
CA LEU A 372 -8.91 -23.05 16.07
C LEU A 372 -8.84 -21.80 15.18
N ILE A 373 -9.08 -20.64 15.76
CA ILE A 373 -9.17 -19.37 15.03
C ILE A 373 -8.57 -18.30 15.92
N SER A 374 -7.87 -17.34 15.30
CA SER A 374 -7.29 -16.21 15.99
C SER A 374 -8.27 -15.59 16.97
N SER A 375 -7.89 -15.54 18.23
CA SER A 375 -8.50 -14.62 19.17
C SER A 375 -7.89 -13.26 18.90
N ARG A 376 -8.72 -12.23 18.93
CA ARG A 376 -8.27 -10.83 18.90
C ARG A 376 -7.29 -10.55 20.04
#